data_4546986d4ea4795329b644455e84b907
#
_entry.id   4546986d4ea4795329b644455e84b907
#
_cell.length_a   1.000
_cell.length_b   1.000
_cell.length_c   1.000
_cell.angle_alpha   90.00
_cell.angle_beta   90.00
_cell.angle_gamma   90.00
#
_symmetry.space_group_name_H-M   'P 1'
#
loop_
_entity.id
_entity.type
_entity.pdbx_description
1 polymer ?
#
loop_
_entity_poly.entity_id
_entity_poly.type
_entity_poly.pdbx_seq_one_letter_code
_entity_poly.pdbx_strand_id
1 'polypeptide(L)'
;MAINIELKVIPGSSRNEFAGFRDNRLCVRIAAPPEDGKANDSLRSFLAKSLGCSKRDIALVKGEKSRLKTIAIPEDCIDKLKEITNSLPLK
;
A
#
# COMPACT_ATOMS: atom_id res chain seq x y z
N MET A 1 17.77 -2.44 4.68
CA MET A 1 17.53 -1.67 3.44
C MET A 1 16.05 -1.61 3.14
N ALA A 2 15.60 -0.58 2.46
CA ALA A 2 14.21 -0.46 2.06
C ALA A 2 14.03 -0.87 0.60
N ILE A 3 12.85 -1.41 0.29
CA ILE A 3 12.50 -1.83 -1.06
C ILE A 3 11.33 -0.98 -1.54
N ASN A 4 11.41 -0.44 -2.74
CA ASN A 4 10.35 0.39 -3.31
C ASN A 4 9.31 -0.49 -3.99
N ILE A 5 8.05 -0.21 -3.69
CA ILE A 5 6.89 -0.93 -4.24
C ILE A 5 5.96 0.07 -4.91
N GLU A 6 5.53 -0.23 -6.11
CA GLU A 6 4.56 0.60 -6.81
C GLU A 6 3.14 0.15 -6.50
N LEU A 7 2.30 1.10 -6.12
CA LEU A 7 0.91 0.85 -5.74
C LEU A 7 -0.05 1.73 -6.53
N LYS A 8 -1.27 1.26 -6.67
CA LYS A 8 -2.40 2.09 -7.09
C LYS A 8 -3.39 2.12 -5.94
N VAL A 9 -3.68 3.31 -5.44
CA VAL A 9 -4.58 3.49 -4.30
C VAL A 9 -5.96 3.87 -4.78
N ILE A 10 -6.98 3.24 -4.22
CA ILE A 10 -8.40 3.52 -4.52
C ILE A 10 -9.03 4.07 -3.25
N PRO A 11 -9.04 5.41 -3.06
CA PRO A 11 -9.60 6.00 -1.86
C PRO A 11 -11.13 5.99 -1.88
N GLY A 12 -11.74 6.34 -0.77
CA GLY A 12 -13.19 6.41 -0.67
C GLY A 12 -13.87 5.06 -0.68
N SER A 13 -13.12 3.99 -0.41
CA SER A 13 -13.68 2.63 -0.37
C SER A 13 -14.34 2.37 0.98
N SER A 14 -15.14 1.31 1.06
CA SER A 14 -15.84 0.96 2.29
C SER A 14 -14.91 0.40 3.36
N ARG A 15 -13.76 -0.11 2.97
CA ARG A 15 -12.77 -0.66 3.91
C ARG A 15 -11.39 -0.68 3.28
N ASN A 16 -10.39 -0.88 4.13
CA ASN A 16 -9.00 -1.04 3.69
C ASN A 16 -8.78 -2.50 3.30
N GLU A 17 -8.33 -2.73 2.07
CA GLU A 17 -8.02 -4.10 1.63
C GLU A 17 -7.11 -4.09 0.43
N PHE A 18 -6.41 -5.22 0.23
CA PHE A 18 -5.65 -5.43 -0.99
C PHE A 18 -6.63 -5.90 -2.07
N ALA A 19 -6.56 -5.29 -3.25
CA ALA A 19 -7.52 -5.54 -4.32
C ALA A 19 -6.94 -6.35 -5.49
N GLY A 20 -5.66 -6.76 -5.41
CA GLY A 20 -5.02 -7.52 -6.47
C GLY A 20 -4.07 -6.68 -7.29
N PHE A 21 -3.59 -7.22 -8.40
CA PHE A 21 -2.64 -6.53 -9.27
C PHE A 21 -3.33 -6.02 -10.53
N ARG A 22 -2.88 -4.88 -11.00
CA ARG A 22 -3.33 -4.31 -12.27
C ARG A 22 -2.16 -3.52 -12.85
N ASP A 23 -1.78 -3.82 -14.10
CA ASP A 23 -0.66 -3.15 -14.78
C ASP A 23 0.65 -3.21 -13.97
N ASN A 24 0.93 -4.37 -13.37
CA ASN A 24 2.11 -4.60 -12.54
C ASN A 24 2.15 -3.76 -11.27
N ARG A 25 1.02 -3.19 -10.86
CA ARG A 25 0.91 -2.44 -9.62
C ARG A 25 -0.06 -3.13 -8.68
N LEU A 26 0.32 -3.15 -7.41
CA LEU A 26 -0.57 -3.66 -6.37
C LEU A 26 -1.66 -2.62 -6.10
N CYS A 27 -2.91 -3.03 -6.25
CA CYS A 27 -4.05 -2.15 -5.98
C CYS A 27 -4.47 -2.30 -4.53
N VAL A 28 -4.65 -1.16 -3.85
CA VAL A 28 -5.03 -1.13 -2.44
C VAL A 28 -6.24 -0.22 -2.28
N ARG A 29 -7.30 -0.74 -1.70
CA ARG A 29 -8.49 0.06 -1.37
C ARG A 29 -8.30 0.67 0.01
N ILE A 30 -8.59 1.95 0.12
CA ILE A 30 -8.44 2.68 1.38
C ILE A 30 -9.76 3.36 1.71
N ALA A 31 -10.21 3.19 2.96
CA ALA A 31 -11.48 3.73 3.43
C ALA A 31 -11.45 5.24 3.69
N ALA A 32 -10.29 5.87 3.66
CA ALA A 32 -10.17 7.30 3.90
C ALA A 32 -10.64 8.10 2.68
N PRO A 33 -11.12 9.34 2.89
CA PRO A 33 -11.48 10.21 1.77
C PRO A 33 -10.24 10.57 0.95
N PRO A 34 -10.40 10.96 -0.33
CA PRO A 34 -9.27 11.30 -1.21
C PRO A 34 -8.72 12.70 -0.92
N GLU A 35 -8.48 13.00 0.34
CA GLU A 35 -7.90 14.27 0.77
C GLU A 35 -6.42 14.08 1.08
N ASP A 36 -5.64 15.12 0.82
CA ASP A 36 -4.21 15.10 1.05
C ASP A 36 -3.88 14.68 2.49
N GLY A 37 -2.98 13.75 2.63
CA GLY A 37 -2.52 13.29 3.91
C GLY A 37 -3.36 12.20 4.55
N LYS A 38 -4.68 12.26 4.43
CA LYS A 38 -5.55 11.27 5.08
C LYS A 38 -5.45 9.90 4.43
N ALA A 39 -5.55 9.84 3.10
CA ALA A 39 -5.42 8.58 2.39
C ALA A 39 -4.01 8.02 2.51
N ASN A 40 -3.00 8.88 2.45
CA ASN A 40 -1.60 8.46 2.58
C ASN A 40 -1.33 7.90 3.99
N ASP A 41 -1.86 8.56 5.00
CA ASP A 41 -1.69 8.13 6.38
C ASP A 41 -2.38 6.79 6.62
N SER A 42 -3.61 6.64 6.13
CA SER A 42 -4.34 5.38 6.22
C SER A 42 -3.66 4.24 5.48
N LEU A 43 -3.11 4.54 4.31
CA LEU A 43 -2.36 3.56 3.53
C LEU A 43 -1.16 3.04 4.31
N ARG A 44 -0.37 3.94 4.88
CA ARG A 44 0.80 3.56 5.66
C ARG A 44 0.42 2.73 6.87
N SER A 45 -0.63 3.13 7.59
CA SER A 45 -1.12 2.39 8.76
C SER A 45 -1.59 1.00 8.36
N PHE A 46 -2.35 0.89 7.28
CA PHE A 46 -2.85 -0.39 6.79
C PHE A 46 -1.71 -1.32 6.40
N LEU A 47 -0.73 -0.81 5.66
CA LEU A 47 0.41 -1.61 5.23
C LEU A 47 1.26 -2.06 6.41
N ALA A 48 1.51 -1.16 7.36
CA ALA A 48 2.30 -1.50 8.54
C ALA A 48 1.63 -2.62 9.34
N LYS A 49 0.32 -2.51 9.54
CA LYS A 49 -0.44 -3.52 10.26
C LYS A 49 -0.43 -4.86 9.52
N SER A 50 -0.60 -4.82 8.21
CA SER A 50 -0.62 -6.04 7.39
C SER A 50 0.73 -6.72 7.33
N LEU A 51 1.81 -5.95 7.32
CA LEU A 51 3.17 -6.48 7.21
C LEU A 51 3.84 -6.73 8.55
N GLY A 52 3.19 -6.32 9.64
CA GLY A 52 3.74 -6.54 10.98
C GLY A 52 4.91 -5.63 11.33
N CYS A 53 4.94 -4.42 10.78
CA CYS A 53 5.97 -3.44 11.10
C CYS A 53 5.34 -2.15 11.62
N SER A 54 6.17 -1.16 11.95
CA SER A 54 5.69 0.13 12.41
C SER A 54 5.34 1.01 11.23
N LYS A 55 4.36 1.89 11.43
CA LYS A 55 3.95 2.86 10.41
C LYS A 55 5.12 3.69 9.90
N ARG A 56 6.03 4.07 10.80
CA ARG A 56 7.21 4.86 10.43
C ARG A 56 8.19 4.10 9.56
N ASP A 57 8.09 2.78 9.49
CA ASP A 57 8.93 1.96 8.63
C ASP A 57 8.44 1.98 7.19
N ILE A 58 7.24 2.50 6.96
CA ILE A 58 6.64 2.61 5.64
C ILE A 58 6.78 4.07 5.19
N ALA A 59 7.53 4.31 4.13
CA ALA A 59 7.75 5.66 3.63
C ALA A 59 7.07 5.86 2.27
N LEU A 60 6.45 7.02 2.09
CA LEU A 60 5.92 7.40 0.79
C LEU A 60 7.02 8.09 0.00
N VAL A 61 7.45 7.48 -1.09
CA VAL A 61 8.56 7.98 -1.91
C VAL A 61 8.05 8.93 -3.01
N LYS A 62 6.97 8.55 -3.67
CA LYS A 62 6.39 9.34 -4.77
C LYS A 62 4.88 9.25 -4.74
N GLY A 63 4.23 10.22 -5.37
CA GLY A 63 2.80 10.16 -5.59
C GLY A 63 1.97 10.66 -4.42
N GLU A 64 2.47 11.62 -3.66
CA GLU A 64 1.77 12.14 -2.50
C GLU A 64 0.35 12.59 -2.83
N LYS A 65 0.15 13.18 -4.00
CA LYS A 65 -1.16 13.68 -4.45
C LYS A 65 -1.73 12.88 -5.61
N SER A 66 -1.21 11.69 -5.83
CA SER A 66 -1.62 10.84 -6.95
C SER A 66 -2.17 9.52 -6.43
N ARG A 67 -2.97 8.86 -7.24
CA ARG A 67 -3.42 7.50 -6.95
C ARG A 67 -2.32 6.48 -7.21
N LEU A 68 -1.36 6.83 -8.06
CA LEU A 68 -0.19 6.00 -8.31
C LEU A 68 0.91 6.43 -7.36
N LYS A 69 1.29 5.54 -6.47
CA LYS A 69 2.23 5.83 -5.41
C LYS A 69 3.38 4.84 -5.40
N THR A 70 4.53 5.31 -4.96
CA THR A 70 5.68 4.45 -4.69
C THR A 70 5.96 4.54 -3.20
N ILE A 71 6.00 3.40 -2.54
CA ILE A 71 6.33 3.34 -1.12
C ILE A 71 7.61 2.54 -0.92
N ALA A 72 8.30 2.83 0.17
CA ALA A 72 9.46 2.06 0.60
C ALA A 72 9.07 1.28 1.85
N ILE A 73 9.33 -0.03 1.83
CA ILE A 73 9.06 -0.90 2.97
C ILE A 73 10.36 -1.57 3.41
N PRO A 74 10.46 -2.01 4.67
CA PRO A 74 11.63 -2.75 5.12
C PRO A 74 11.82 -4.02 4.30
N GLU A 75 13.07 -4.35 4.00
CA GLU A 75 13.41 -5.56 3.25
C GLU A 75 12.82 -6.80 3.91
N ASP A 76 12.81 -6.84 5.24
CA ASP A 76 12.27 -7.96 6.01
C ASP A 76 10.78 -8.20 5.78
N CYS A 77 10.07 -7.19 5.29
CA CYS A 77 8.63 -7.28 5.07
C CYS A 77 8.25 -7.78 3.68
N ILE A 78 9.24 -7.96 2.79
CA ILE A 78 8.93 -8.34 1.41
C ILE A 78 8.33 -9.74 1.31
N ASP A 79 8.79 -10.66 2.14
CA ASP A 79 8.26 -12.02 2.14
C ASP A 79 6.80 -12.05 2.60
N LYS A 80 6.48 -11.25 3.62
CA LYS A 80 5.10 -11.12 4.10
C LYS A 80 4.19 -10.55 3.04
N LEU A 81 4.69 -9.54 2.32
CA LEU A 81 3.93 -8.93 1.23
C LEU A 81 3.69 -9.96 0.11
N LYS A 82 4.68 -10.77 -0.22
CA LYS A 82 4.53 -11.83 -1.22
C LYS A 82 3.50 -12.85 -0.82
N GLU A 83 3.46 -13.25 0.46
CA GLU A 83 2.44 -14.15 0.96
C GLU A 83 1.04 -13.58 0.79
N ILE A 84 0.87 -12.30 1.13
CA ILE A 84 -0.42 -11.63 1.00
C ILE A 84 -0.82 -11.56 -0.47
N THR A 85 0.10 -11.16 -1.35
CA THR A 85 -0.23 -10.96 -2.76
C THR A 85 -0.41 -12.26 -3.52
N ASN A 86 0.20 -13.36 -3.07
CA ASN A 86 0.01 -14.67 -3.71
C ASN A 86 -1.42 -15.19 -3.57
N SER A 87 -2.17 -14.72 -2.58
CA SER A 87 -3.56 -15.12 -2.40
C SER A 87 -4.55 -14.20 -3.10
N LEU A 88 -4.06 -13.16 -3.79
CA LEU A 88 -4.90 -12.18 -4.47
C LEU A 88 -5.13 -12.56 -5.93
N PRO A 89 -6.29 -12.16 -6.51
CA PRO A 89 -6.52 -12.40 -7.92
C PRO A 89 -5.57 -11.57 -8.78
N LEU A 90 -5.15 -12.13 -9.90
CA LEU A 90 -4.33 -11.44 -10.88
C LEU A 90 -5.21 -10.91 -12.01
N LYS A 91 -4.92 -9.71 -12.45
CA LYS A 91 -5.63 -9.07 -13.54
C LYS A 91 -4.70 -8.83 -14.71
#